data_9cd1f502b5be8cb981ba1bb1d9daf415
#
_entry.id   9cd1f502b5be8cb981ba1bb1d9daf415
#
_cell.length_a   1.000
_cell.length_b   1.000
_cell.length_c   1.000
_cell.angle_alpha   90.00
_cell.angle_beta   90.00
_cell.angle_gamma   90.00
#
_symmetry.space_group_name_H-M   'P 1'
#
loop_
_entity.id
_entity.type
_entity.pdbx_description
1 polymer ?
#
loop_
_entity_poly.entity_id
_entity_poly.type
_entity_poly.pdbx_seq_one_letter_code
_entity_poly.pdbx_strand_id
1 'polypeptide(L)' 'PCAQTTLNNKNIKIHKTVLSDIKGGKAGEIIDNNKKLIVSCGDGRCVEILELQPDGKKRMDTKSFLAGNNVTVGTILGE' A
#
# COMPACT_ATOMS: atom_id res chain seq x y z
N PRO A 1 12.53 -8.83 5.21
CA PRO A 1 12.05 -9.24 3.89
C PRO A 1 10.96 -8.31 3.40
N CYS A 2 10.93 -8.05 2.10
CA CYS A 2 9.91 -7.22 1.50
C CYS A 2 8.84 -8.09 0.83
N ALA A 3 7.60 -7.63 0.88
CA ALA A 3 6.50 -8.25 0.18
C ALA A 3 6.41 -7.64 -1.23
N GLN A 4 5.90 -8.42 -2.18
CA GLN A 4 5.67 -7.94 -3.53
C GLN A 4 4.19 -8.01 -3.85
N THR A 5 3.70 -7.00 -4.56
CA THR A 5 2.32 -6.96 -5.01
C THR A 5 2.22 -6.14 -6.29
N THR A 6 1.02 -5.95 -6.80
CA THR A 6 0.78 -5.09 -7.96
C THR A 6 -0.20 -4.00 -7.59
N LEU A 7 0.00 -2.83 -8.20
CA LEU A 7 -0.91 -1.70 -8.10
C LEU A 7 -1.11 -1.16 -9.51
N ASN A 8 -2.35 -1.19 -9.99
CA ASN A 8 -2.68 -0.75 -11.35
C ASN A 8 -1.79 -1.44 -12.40
N ASN A 9 -1.60 -2.77 -12.25
CA ASN A 9 -0.79 -3.62 -13.13
C ASN A 9 0.71 -3.35 -13.09
N LYS A 10 1.19 -2.61 -12.09
CA LYS A 10 2.62 -2.36 -11.91
C LYS A 10 3.10 -3.05 -10.65
N ASN A 11 4.27 -3.67 -10.74
CA ASN A 11 4.87 -4.37 -9.59
C ASN A 11 5.40 -3.36 -8.57
N ILE A 12 5.14 -3.65 -7.31
CA ILE A 12 5.62 -2.84 -6.19
C ILE A 12 6.18 -3.76 -5.12
N LYS A 13 7.32 -3.38 -4.57
CA LYS A 13 7.88 -4.03 -3.37
C LYS A 13 7.51 -3.20 -2.16
N ILE A 14 7.02 -3.85 -1.11
CA ILE A 14 6.67 -3.20 0.15
C ILE A 14 7.78 -3.51 1.14
N HIS A 15 8.51 -2.48 1.55
CA HIS A 15 9.70 -2.64 2.38
C HIS A 15 9.41 -2.50 3.86
N LYS A 16 8.46 -1.64 4.24
CA LYS A 16 8.22 -1.37 5.66
C LYS A 16 6.75 -1.08 5.90
N THR A 17 6.19 -1.75 6.90
CA THR A 17 4.79 -1.55 7.31
C THR A 17 4.70 -1.52 8.83
N VAL A 18 3.61 -0.92 9.33
CA VAL A 18 3.24 -0.99 10.74
C VAL A 18 1.77 -1.35 10.82
N LEU A 19 1.37 -1.95 11.93
CA LEU A 19 -0.02 -2.29 12.16
C LEU A 19 -0.84 -1.02 12.35
N SER A 20 -1.99 -0.93 11.68
CA SER A 20 -2.90 0.21 11.80
C SER A 20 -4.01 -0.10 12.79
N ASP A 21 -4.57 0.96 13.41
CA ASP A 21 -5.75 0.84 14.26
C ASP A 21 -7.04 0.72 13.45
N ILE A 22 -6.98 0.99 12.15
CA ILE A 22 -8.14 0.89 11.28
C ILE A 22 -8.44 -0.58 11.00
N LYS A 23 -9.72 -0.91 10.92
CA LYS A 23 -10.16 -2.29 10.68
C LYS A 23 -11.13 -2.33 9.51
N GLY A 24 -11.22 -3.50 8.87
CA GLY A 24 -12.16 -3.77 7.80
C GLY A 24 -11.53 -3.82 6.43
N GLY A 25 -12.37 -3.94 5.42
CA GLY A 25 -11.95 -4.01 4.02
C GLY A 25 -11.65 -5.42 3.53
N LYS A 26 -11.59 -5.56 2.22
CA LYS A 26 -11.21 -6.81 1.56
C LYS A 26 -9.69 -6.95 1.55
N ALA A 27 -9.21 -8.18 1.40
CA ALA A 27 -7.76 -8.43 1.33
C ALA A 27 -7.15 -7.58 0.21
N GLY A 28 -6.13 -6.79 0.54
CA GLY A 28 -5.43 -5.93 -0.39
C GLY A 28 -6.11 -4.61 -0.71
N GLU A 29 -7.28 -4.35 -0.14
CA GLU A 29 -8.01 -3.12 -0.43
C GLU A 29 -7.35 -1.91 0.24
N ILE A 30 -7.17 -0.84 -0.55
CA ILE A 30 -6.64 0.42 -0.04
C ILE A 30 -7.77 1.15 0.70
N ILE A 31 -7.60 1.36 2.00
CA ILE A 31 -8.60 1.95 2.87
C ILE A 31 -8.42 3.46 2.99
N ASP A 32 -7.17 3.93 2.99
CA ASP A 32 -6.88 5.35 3.15
C ASP A 32 -5.66 5.70 2.30
N ASN A 33 -5.74 6.84 1.61
CA ASN A 33 -4.65 7.36 0.79
C ASN A 33 -4.32 8.81 1.11
N ASN A 34 -4.82 9.35 2.22
CA ASN A 34 -4.61 10.74 2.60
C ASN A 34 -3.36 10.84 3.48
N LYS A 35 -2.21 11.10 2.86
CA LYS A 35 -0.89 11.19 3.49
C LYS A 35 -0.39 9.85 4.06
N LYS A 36 -1.25 8.86 4.14
CA LYS A 36 -0.92 7.51 4.61
C LYS A 36 -1.49 6.51 3.62
N LEU A 37 -0.84 5.39 3.47
CA LEU A 37 -1.35 4.31 2.64
C LEU A 37 -1.69 3.14 3.54
N ILE A 38 -2.98 2.96 3.81
CA ILE A 38 -3.48 1.92 4.70
C ILE A 38 -4.18 0.87 3.86
N VAL A 39 -3.80 -0.38 4.06
CA VAL A 39 -4.25 -1.51 3.24
C VAL A 39 -4.79 -2.60 4.16
N SER A 40 -5.94 -3.16 3.78
CA SER A 40 -6.55 -4.25 4.52
C SER A 40 -5.81 -5.57 4.28
N CYS A 41 -5.62 -6.33 5.35
CA CYS A 41 -5.02 -7.68 5.26
C CYS A 41 -6.05 -8.77 5.01
N GLY A 42 -7.34 -8.44 5.01
CA GLY A 42 -8.39 -9.41 4.73
C GLY A 42 -8.90 -10.19 5.93
N ASP A 43 -8.27 -10.03 7.09
CA ASP A 43 -8.70 -10.67 8.35
C ASP A 43 -9.32 -9.67 9.31
N GLY A 44 -9.71 -8.52 8.81
CA GLY A 44 -10.24 -7.41 9.60
C GLY A 44 -9.18 -6.43 10.07
N ARG A 45 -7.91 -6.77 9.93
CA ARG A 45 -6.80 -5.88 10.32
C ARG A 45 -6.25 -5.14 9.10
N CYS A 46 -5.66 -3.97 9.35
CA CYS A 46 -5.04 -3.18 8.30
C CYS A 46 -3.60 -2.86 8.68
N VAL A 47 -2.78 -2.60 7.67
CA VAL A 47 -1.40 -2.14 7.87
C VAL A 47 -1.20 -0.81 7.17
N GLU A 48 -0.35 0.02 7.73
CA GLU A 48 0.11 1.24 7.09
C GLU A 48 1.43 0.96 6.41
N ILE A 49 1.51 1.24 5.10
CA ILE A 49 2.74 1.08 4.34
C ILE A 49 3.58 2.32 4.56
N LEU A 50 4.80 2.15 5.07
CA LEU A 50 5.71 3.26 5.35
C LEU A 50 6.72 3.46 4.22
N GLU A 51 7.22 2.39 3.62
CA GLU A 51 8.21 2.46 2.54
C GLU A 51 7.90 1.41 1.50
N LEU A 52 8.02 1.82 0.24
CA LEU A 52 7.75 0.93 -0.89
C LEU A 52 8.66 1.29 -2.06
N GLN A 53 8.72 0.38 -3.03
CA GLN A 53 9.57 0.56 -4.20
C GLN A 53 8.82 0.11 -5.45
N PRO A 54 8.34 1.05 -6.26
CA PRO A 54 7.78 0.69 -7.56
C PRO A 54 8.84 0.10 -8.47
N ASP A 55 8.43 -0.77 -9.38
CA ASP A 55 9.32 -1.43 -10.32
C ASP A 55 10.06 -0.37 -11.16
N GLY A 56 11.39 -0.52 -11.26
CA GLY A 56 12.23 0.43 -11.97
C GLY A 56 12.51 1.72 -11.24
N LYS A 57 12.09 1.87 -10.00
CA LYS A 57 12.29 3.06 -9.19
C LYS A 57 13.09 2.77 -7.95
N LYS A 58 13.56 3.81 -7.28
CA LYS A 58 14.25 3.67 -6.00
C LYS A 58 13.23 3.50 -4.87
N ARG A 59 13.67 2.88 -3.78
CA ARG A 59 12.89 2.79 -2.55
C ARG A 59 12.53 4.20 -2.06
N MET A 60 11.29 4.40 -1.68
CA MET A 60 10.82 5.71 -1.24
C MET A 60 9.82 5.56 -0.09
N ASP A 61 9.59 6.65 0.64
CA ASP A 61 8.53 6.64 1.65
C ASP A 61 7.16 6.82 0.98
N THR A 62 6.11 6.52 1.74
CA THR A 62 4.75 6.59 1.22
C THR A 62 4.36 8.00 0.80
N LYS A 63 4.81 9.01 1.56
CA LYS A 63 4.48 10.40 1.24
C LYS A 63 5.01 10.79 -0.15
N SER A 64 6.24 10.41 -0.45
CA SER A 64 6.84 10.65 -1.76
C SER A 64 6.11 9.89 -2.85
N PHE A 65 5.74 8.65 -2.58
CA PHE A 65 5.00 7.83 -3.53
C PHE A 65 3.63 8.45 -3.86
N LEU A 66 2.89 8.87 -2.85
CA LEU A 66 1.56 9.46 -3.05
C LEU A 66 1.62 10.81 -3.74
N ALA A 67 2.72 11.56 -3.58
CA ALA A 67 2.90 12.83 -4.26
C ALA A 67 3.05 12.67 -5.79
N GLY A 68 3.62 11.55 -6.23
CA GLY A 68 3.86 11.30 -7.65
C GLY A 68 2.94 10.28 -8.30
N ASN A 69 2.01 9.70 -7.56
CA ASN A 69 1.15 8.63 -8.08
C ASN A 69 -0.28 8.79 -7.57
N ASN A 70 -1.24 8.65 -8.47
CA ASN A 70 -2.65 8.67 -8.09
C ASN A 70 -3.04 7.29 -7.58
N VAL A 71 -3.43 7.22 -6.32
CA VAL A 71 -3.89 5.98 -5.70
C VAL A 71 -5.31 6.22 -5.21
N THR A 72 -6.23 5.37 -5.63
CA THR A 72 -7.65 5.52 -5.32
C THR A 72 -8.03 4.57 -4.18
N VAL A 73 -8.74 5.11 -3.18
CA VAL A 73 -9.32 4.27 -2.12
C VAL A 73 -10.28 3.27 -2.77
N GLY A 74 -10.23 2.03 -2.31
CA GLY A 74 -11.00 0.94 -2.89
C GLY A 74 -10.24 0.12 -3.91
N THR A 75 -9.07 0.59 -4.37
CA THR A 75 -8.23 -0.20 -5.27
C THR A 75 -7.71 -1.43 -4.51
N ILE A 76 -7.69 -2.58 -5.20
CA ILE A 76 -7.21 -3.83 -4.60
C ILE A 76 -5.80 -4.10 -5.10
N LEU A 77 -4.85 -4.21 -4.17
CA LEU A 77 -3.48 -4.61 -4.52
C LEU A 77 -3.47 -6.09 -4.91
N GLY A 78 -2.68 -6.40 -5.92
CA GLY A 78 -2.54 -7.77 -6.39
C GLY A 78 -3.54 -8.17 -7.47
N GLU A 79 -4.37 -7.26 -7.88
CA GLU A 79 -5.30 -7.50 -8.99
C GLU A 79 -4.86 -6.87 -10.29
#